data_c60b04a25592142fd6d4513010d40d1a
#
_entry.id   c60b04a25592142fd6d4513010d40d1a
#
_cell.length_a   1.000
_cell.length_b   1.000
_cell.length_c   1.000
_cell.angle_alpha   90.00
_cell.angle_beta   90.00
_cell.angle_gamma   90.00
#
_symmetry.space_group_name_H-M   'P 1'
#
loop_
_entity.id
_entity.type
_entity.pdbx_description
1 polymer ?
#
loop_
_entity_poly.entity_id
_entity_poly.type
_entity_poly.pdbx_seq_one_letter_code
_entity_poly.pdbx_strand_id
1 'polypeptide(L)'
;MGEMLFLRGFTHFRLKEFFKYIPYMDETITGTSADFEAVPNRDKNYPNDQYLWERILKDFKDAESYLPEVQIDKGRVNKNAATAMVARTLMFMAYEQDERHQVINVNKERLNEALIYLNKLTEQEGKALDLCSNFGENFMIESDNNTKESIWEIQYSINDNSSTGGKINRSEGLNHPWNWGGFQCCGFHHASYTMGNAFKTGENGLPLFDTYNDDCYGDYIKKADGSDDITLVDAGNKAFFDRYTFDPRFSHTICAPGQPWKYDPYLIFEARGIRNGVEYGYLKSVKELPHPNCDCLLYDGWQFNSMNKRLIRYDEVILWKAEVLIQLDRQDEALPLINKIRQRAANSLENLKTADGSYILNYKCELYKPGVNCTWTKEFAWKAMEWENRLRSEEHTSE
;
A
#
# COMPACT_ATOMS: atom_id res chain seq x y z
N MET A 1 -16.02 -1.96 -24.32
CA MET A 1 -16.01 -0.49 -24.16
C MET A 1 -15.59 -0.10 -22.73
N GLY A 2 -16.28 -0.52 -21.68
CA GLY A 2 -15.98 -0.10 -20.30
C GLY A 2 -14.54 -0.34 -19.85
N GLU A 3 -13.94 -1.49 -20.17
CA GLU A 3 -12.54 -1.78 -19.83
C GLU A 3 -11.55 -0.84 -20.54
N MET A 4 -11.81 -0.48 -21.78
CA MET A 4 -10.94 0.43 -22.53
C MET A 4 -11.00 1.84 -21.96
N LEU A 5 -12.18 2.33 -21.58
CA LEU A 5 -12.37 3.60 -20.92
C LEU A 5 -11.68 3.61 -19.55
N PHE A 6 -11.84 2.54 -18.77
CA PHE A 6 -11.14 2.40 -17.49
C PHE A 6 -9.62 2.48 -17.64
N LEU A 7 -9.04 1.71 -18.57
CA LEU A 7 -7.59 1.67 -18.78
C LEU A 7 -7.07 3.02 -19.30
N ARG A 8 -7.82 3.72 -20.16
CA ARG A 8 -7.48 5.08 -20.60
C ARG A 8 -7.47 6.05 -19.42
N GLY A 9 -8.56 6.06 -18.65
CA GLY A 9 -8.66 6.88 -17.44
C GLY A 9 -7.54 6.58 -16.45
N PHE A 10 -7.25 5.31 -16.19
CA PHE A 10 -6.21 4.89 -15.27
C PHE A 10 -4.81 5.32 -15.72
N THR A 11 -4.49 5.17 -17.01
CA THR A 11 -3.19 5.60 -17.53
C THR A 11 -3.02 7.11 -17.41
N HIS A 12 -4.05 7.90 -17.77
CA HIS A 12 -4.00 9.35 -17.62
C HIS A 12 -3.99 9.79 -16.15
N PHE A 13 -4.71 9.08 -15.27
CA PHE A 13 -4.66 9.32 -13.83
C PHE A 13 -3.24 9.14 -13.29
N ARG A 14 -2.59 8.01 -13.61
CA ARG A 14 -1.19 7.76 -13.21
C ARG A 14 -0.23 8.82 -13.75
N LEU A 15 -0.40 9.28 -14.98
CA LEU A 15 0.39 10.39 -15.52
C LEU A 15 0.15 11.69 -14.73
N LYS A 16 -1.11 11.94 -14.32
CA LYS A 16 -1.46 13.13 -13.54
C LYS A 16 -0.87 13.14 -12.13
N GLU A 17 -0.61 11.97 -11.54
CA GLU A 17 0.09 11.88 -10.25
C GLU A 17 1.54 12.40 -10.34
N PHE A 18 2.19 12.27 -11.50
CA PHE A 18 3.56 12.74 -11.72
C PHE A 18 3.66 14.12 -12.40
N PHE A 19 2.67 14.46 -13.23
CA PHE A 19 2.71 15.64 -14.06
C PHE A 19 1.41 16.44 -13.96
N LYS A 20 1.51 17.74 -13.66
CA LYS A 20 0.34 18.61 -13.57
C LYS A 20 -0.41 18.71 -14.90
N TYR A 21 0.31 18.82 -15.99
CA TYR A 21 -0.23 18.90 -17.35
C TYR A 21 0.25 17.73 -18.18
N ILE A 22 -0.69 17.01 -18.77
CA ILE A 22 -0.43 15.84 -19.61
C ILE A 22 -1.15 15.97 -20.95
N PRO A 23 -0.62 15.40 -22.05
CA PRO A 23 -1.41 15.24 -23.27
C PRO A 23 -2.54 14.24 -23.00
N TYR A 24 -3.78 14.62 -23.26
CA TYR A 24 -4.91 13.70 -23.15
C TYR A 24 -5.17 13.02 -24.49
N MET A 25 -4.93 11.73 -24.57
CA MET A 25 -5.09 10.93 -25.77
C MET A 25 -6.44 10.22 -25.77
N ASP A 26 -7.22 10.44 -26.83
CA ASP A 26 -8.51 9.80 -27.02
C ASP A 26 -8.68 9.26 -28.47
N GLU A 27 -9.82 8.68 -28.75
CA GLU A 27 -10.14 8.06 -30.06
C GLU A 27 -10.23 9.05 -31.22
N THR A 28 -10.18 10.34 -30.98
CA THR A 28 -10.20 11.34 -32.06
C THR A 28 -8.83 11.52 -32.69
N ILE A 29 -7.77 11.10 -31.98
CA ILE A 29 -6.39 11.18 -32.46
C ILE A 29 -6.08 9.91 -33.24
N THR A 30 -6.19 10.00 -34.54
CA THR A 30 -5.95 8.89 -35.46
C THR A 30 -4.94 9.33 -36.52
N GLY A 31 -3.84 8.62 -36.63
CA GLY A 31 -2.87 8.98 -37.66
C GLY A 31 -1.45 8.51 -37.38
N THR A 32 -0.49 9.35 -37.69
CA THR A 32 0.94 9.08 -37.57
C THR A 32 1.47 9.46 -36.18
N SER A 33 2.73 9.09 -35.87
CA SER A 33 3.41 9.53 -34.65
C SER A 33 3.42 11.04 -34.50
N ALA A 34 3.49 11.80 -35.60
CA ALA A 34 3.46 13.26 -35.60
C ALA A 34 2.11 13.81 -35.11
N ASP A 35 0.99 13.13 -35.36
CA ASP A 35 -0.33 13.56 -34.89
C ASP A 35 -0.44 13.41 -33.37
N PHE A 36 0.14 12.33 -32.80
CA PHE A 36 0.21 12.13 -31.35
C PHE A 36 1.15 13.14 -30.66
N GLU A 37 2.29 13.43 -31.26
CA GLU A 37 3.26 14.43 -30.77
C GLU A 37 2.71 15.87 -30.80
N ALA A 38 1.75 16.13 -31.68
CA ALA A 38 1.09 17.43 -31.81
C ALA A 38 0.07 17.71 -30.69
N VAL A 39 -0.34 16.70 -29.90
CA VAL A 39 -1.29 16.88 -28.81
C VAL A 39 -0.63 17.68 -27.69
N PRO A 40 -1.11 18.86 -27.36
CA PRO A 40 -0.48 19.68 -26.33
C PRO A 40 -0.71 19.09 -24.94
N ASN A 41 0.30 19.14 -24.08
CA ASN A 41 0.16 18.80 -22.66
C ASN A 41 -0.69 19.83 -21.90
N ARG A 42 -0.74 21.08 -22.37
CA ARG A 42 -1.57 22.16 -21.81
C ARG A 42 -2.42 22.78 -22.90
N ASP A 43 -3.73 22.67 -22.77
CA ASP A 43 -4.68 23.35 -23.65
C ASP A 43 -4.86 24.80 -23.17
N LYS A 44 -4.50 25.74 -24.04
CA LYS A 44 -4.57 27.21 -23.78
C LYS A 44 -5.99 27.73 -23.56
N ASN A 45 -7.02 26.98 -23.94
CA ASN A 45 -8.41 27.34 -23.71
C ASN A 45 -8.86 27.18 -22.26
N TYR A 46 -8.03 26.53 -21.42
CA TYR A 46 -8.34 26.26 -20.03
C TYR A 46 -7.33 26.96 -19.11
N PRO A 47 -7.80 27.61 -18.01
CA PRO A 47 -6.94 28.38 -17.11
C PRO A 47 -6.02 27.52 -16.26
N ASN A 48 -6.42 26.28 -15.99
CA ASN A 48 -5.72 25.32 -15.14
C ASN A 48 -5.93 23.88 -15.64
N ASP A 49 -5.48 22.90 -14.87
CA ASP A 49 -5.53 21.48 -15.21
C ASP A 49 -6.84 20.76 -14.87
N GLN A 50 -7.86 21.44 -14.37
CA GLN A 50 -9.14 20.84 -13.99
C GLN A 50 -9.84 20.13 -15.17
N TYR A 51 -9.69 20.65 -16.39
CA TYR A 51 -10.26 19.99 -17.57
C TYR A 51 -9.70 18.59 -17.83
N LEU A 52 -8.43 18.34 -17.45
CA LEU A 52 -7.82 17.00 -17.56
C LEU A 52 -8.46 16.05 -16.55
N TRP A 53 -8.64 16.50 -15.30
CA TRP A 53 -9.32 15.74 -14.28
C TRP A 53 -10.78 15.42 -14.66
N GLU A 54 -11.50 16.37 -15.27
CA GLU A 54 -12.87 16.15 -15.75
C GLU A 54 -12.94 15.08 -16.85
N ARG A 55 -11.96 15.03 -17.75
CA ARG A 55 -11.87 13.98 -18.79
C ARG A 55 -11.59 12.62 -18.18
N ILE A 56 -10.65 12.53 -17.24
CA ILE A 56 -10.32 11.31 -16.50
C ILE A 56 -11.54 10.82 -15.70
N LEU A 57 -12.21 11.75 -15.00
CA LEU A 57 -13.42 11.45 -14.26
C LEU A 57 -14.54 10.90 -15.17
N LYS A 58 -14.70 11.51 -16.34
CA LYS A 58 -15.67 11.06 -17.35
C LYS A 58 -15.36 9.64 -17.81
N ASP A 59 -14.10 9.32 -18.09
CA ASP A 59 -13.70 7.96 -18.46
C ASP A 59 -14.10 6.93 -17.41
N PHE A 60 -13.85 7.21 -16.13
CA PHE A 60 -14.22 6.28 -15.07
C PHE A 60 -15.73 6.18 -14.83
N LYS A 61 -16.49 7.30 -14.95
CA LYS A 61 -17.96 7.28 -14.86
C LYS A 61 -18.60 6.50 -16.01
N ASP A 62 -18.09 6.70 -17.22
CA ASP A 62 -18.56 5.95 -18.38
C ASP A 62 -18.19 4.46 -18.22
N ALA A 63 -16.98 4.14 -17.75
CA ALA A 63 -16.58 2.78 -17.46
C ALA A 63 -17.49 2.12 -16.41
N GLU A 64 -17.79 2.80 -15.29
CA GLU A 64 -18.73 2.31 -14.26
C GLU A 64 -20.10 1.92 -14.87
N SER A 65 -20.58 2.70 -15.84
CA SER A 65 -21.87 2.45 -16.49
C SER A 65 -21.87 1.21 -17.40
N TYR A 66 -20.74 0.87 -18.01
CA TYR A 66 -20.60 -0.25 -18.94
C TYR A 66 -20.11 -1.55 -18.30
N LEU A 67 -19.40 -1.44 -17.18
CA LEU A 67 -18.77 -2.61 -16.58
C LEU A 67 -19.76 -3.44 -15.75
N PRO A 68 -19.64 -4.77 -15.80
CA PRO A 68 -20.43 -5.65 -14.97
C PRO A 68 -19.92 -5.59 -13.50
N GLU A 69 -20.74 -6.00 -12.56
CA GLU A 69 -20.37 -6.12 -11.15
C GLU A 69 -19.33 -7.21 -10.93
N VAL A 70 -19.41 -8.30 -11.67
CA VAL A 70 -18.49 -9.45 -11.62
C VAL A 70 -17.98 -9.74 -13.03
N GLN A 71 -16.69 -9.94 -13.16
CA GLN A 71 -16.04 -10.41 -14.37
C GLN A 71 -15.85 -11.94 -14.33
N ILE A 72 -15.84 -12.56 -15.52
CA ILE A 72 -15.55 -13.99 -15.65
C ILE A 72 -14.10 -14.28 -15.29
N ASP A 73 -13.17 -13.50 -15.85
CA ASP A 73 -11.75 -13.61 -15.57
C ASP A 73 -11.37 -12.65 -14.45
N LYS A 74 -10.68 -13.17 -13.44
CA LYS A 74 -10.05 -12.33 -12.40
C LYS A 74 -9.00 -11.41 -13.02
N GLY A 75 -8.78 -10.25 -12.43
CA GLY A 75 -7.87 -9.24 -12.97
C GLY A 75 -8.47 -8.33 -14.05
N ARG A 76 -9.58 -8.71 -14.70
CA ARG A 76 -10.34 -7.78 -15.52
C ARG A 76 -11.09 -6.79 -14.64
N VAL A 77 -11.08 -5.52 -15.05
CA VAL A 77 -11.76 -4.47 -14.28
C VAL A 77 -13.26 -4.67 -14.25
N ASN A 78 -13.85 -4.50 -13.08
CA ASN A 78 -15.28 -4.58 -12.82
C ASN A 78 -15.85 -3.21 -12.39
N LYS A 79 -17.16 -3.16 -12.14
CA LYS A 79 -17.82 -1.93 -11.70
C LYS A 79 -17.21 -1.36 -10.42
N ASN A 80 -16.88 -2.19 -9.41
CA ASN A 80 -16.31 -1.72 -8.15
C ASN A 80 -14.96 -1.03 -8.35
N ALA A 81 -14.11 -1.53 -9.27
CA ALA A 81 -12.85 -0.89 -9.61
C ALA A 81 -13.08 0.50 -10.24
N ALA A 82 -14.05 0.62 -11.16
CA ALA A 82 -14.40 1.91 -11.76
C ALA A 82 -14.98 2.87 -10.72
N THR A 83 -15.90 2.40 -9.85
CA THR A 83 -16.48 3.19 -8.75
C THR A 83 -15.39 3.71 -7.80
N ALA A 84 -14.39 2.88 -7.47
CA ALA A 84 -13.25 3.29 -6.64
C ALA A 84 -12.42 4.39 -7.32
N MET A 85 -12.15 4.26 -8.61
CA MET A 85 -11.39 5.29 -9.36
C MET A 85 -12.18 6.57 -9.57
N VAL A 86 -13.52 6.51 -9.69
CA VAL A 86 -14.36 7.73 -9.66
C VAL A 86 -14.19 8.45 -8.33
N ALA A 87 -14.31 7.73 -7.21
CA ALA A 87 -14.15 8.31 -5.88
C ALA A 87 -12.76 8.93 -5.70
N ARG A 88 -11.70 8.20 -6.04
CA ARG A 88 -10.31 8.65 -5.94
C ARG A 88 -10.08 9.91 -6.80
N THR A 89 -10.57 9.93 -8.04
CA THR A 89 -10.44 11.08 -8.92
C THR A 89 -11.13 12.32 -8.34
N LEU A 90 -12.34 12.17 -7.81
CA LEU A 90 -13.07 13.26 -7.15
C LEU A 90 -12.33 13.80 -5.92
N MET A 91 -11.67 12.91 -5.14
CA MET A 91 -10.82 13.33 -4.02
C MET A 91 -9.63 14.17 -4.50
N PHE A 92 -8.91 13.73 -5.55
CA PHE A 92 -7.83 14.53 -6.15
C PHE A 92 -8.32 15.89 -6.64
N MET A 93 -9.51 15.94 -7.28
CA MET A 93 -10.12 17.20 -7.74
C MET A 93 -10.56 18.09 -6.58
N ALA A 94 -10.86 17.53 -5.43
CA ALA A 94 -11.30 18.31 -4.25
C ALA A 94 -10.16 19.12 -3.64
N TYR A 95 -8.92 18.64 -3.71
CA TYR A 95 -7.73 19.37 -3.26
C TYR A 95 -7.20 20.24 -4.39
N GLU A 96 -7.82 21.41 -4.57
CA GLU A 96 -7.47 22.34 -5.66
C GLU A 96 -6.08 22.94 -5.43
N GLN A 97 -5.20 22.83 -6.44
CA GLN A 97 -3.80 23.21 -6.33
C GLN A 97 -3.44 24.36 -7.27
N ASP A 98 -2.56 25.24 -6.80
CA ASP A 98 -1.91 26.25 -7.64
C ASP A 98 -0.83 25.62 -8.57
N GLU A 99 -0.13 26.47 -9.34
CA GLU A 99 0.94 26.04 -10.27
C GLU A 99 2.16 25.46 -9.55
N ARG A 100 2.28 25.60 -8.22
CA ARG A 100 3.35 25.07 -7.39
C ARG A 100 2.92 23.80 -6.63
N HIS A 101 1.78 23.22 -6.98
CA HIS A 101 1.17 22.07 -6.30
C HIS A 101 0.80 22.32 -4.82
N GLN A 102 0.64 23.59 -4.42
CA GLN A 102 0.13 23.92 -3.09
C GLN A 102 -1.39 23.86 -3.10
N VAL A 103 -1.98 23.16 -2.14
CA VAL A 103 -3.43 23.13 -1.97
C VAL A 103 -3.90 24.53 -1.54
N ILE A 104 -4.74 25.16 -2.37
CA ILE A 104 -5.28 26.50 -2.15
C ILE A 104 -6.75 26.49 -1.72
N ASN A 105 -7.44 25.39 -1.96
CA ASN A 105 -8.85 25.22 -1.57
C ASN A 105 -9.18 23.73 -1.42
N VAL A 106 -10.10 23.41 -0.50
CA VAL A 106 -10.70 22.08 -0.38
C VAL A 106 -12.17 22.17 -0.80
N ASN A 107 -12.47 21.67 -1.99
CA ASN A 107 -13.79 21.72 -2.58
C ASN A 107 -14.73 20.67 -1.96
N LYS A 108 -15.59 21.13 -1.04
CA LYS A 108 -16.53 20.26 -0.31
C LYS A 108 -17.62 19.65 -1.20
N GLU A 109 -17.95 20.24 -2.34
CA GLU A 109 -18.92 19.67 -3.28
C GLU A 109 -18.34 18.41 -3.93
N ARG A 110 -17.07 18.46 -4.36
CA ARG A 110 -16.37 17.29 -4.88
C ARG A 110 -16.21 16.18 -3.83
N LEU A 111 -15.93 16.53 -2.57
CA LEU A 111 -15.87 15.57 -1.47
C LEU A 111 -17.24 14.93 -1.21
N ASN A 112 -18.33 15.68 -1.24
CA ASN A 112 -19.66 15.12 -1.10
C ASN A 112 -20.02 14.19 -2.27
N GLU A 113 -19.61 14.53 -3.49
CA GLU A 113 -19.76 13.63 -4.64
C GLU A 113 -18.93 12.35 -4.47
N ALA A 114 -17.67 12.46 -4.04
CA ALA A 114 -16.81 11.30 -3.74
C ALA A 114 -17.45 10.38 -2.69
N LEU A 115 -18.06 10.95 -1.64
CA LEU A 115 -18.71 10.20 -0.58
C LEU A 115 -19.86 9.33 -1.10
N ILE A 116 -20.57 9.75 -2.16
CA ILE A 116 -21.63 8.92 -2.79
C ILE A 116 -21.03 7.62 -3.33
N TYR A 117 -19.89 7.70 -4.04
CA TYR A 117 -19.23 6.52 -4.61
C TYR A 117 -18.57 5.65 -3.53
N LEU A 118 -17.98 6.26 -2.50
CA LEU A 118 -17.42 5.54 -1.36
C LEU A 118 -18.52 4.80 -0.57
N ASN A 119 -19.72 5.37 -0.46
CA ASN A 119 -20.86 4.71 0.15
C ASN A 119 -21.28 3.47 -0.67
N LYS A 120 -21.40 3.58 -2.00
CA LYS A 120 -21.69 2.43 -2.87
C LYS A 120 -20.73 1.25 -2.62
N LEU A 121 -19.42 1.53 -2.45
CA LEU A 121 -18.44 0.50 -2.16
C LEU A 121 -18.56 -0.07 -0.75
N THR A 122 -18.76 0.78 0.26
CA THR A 122 -18.89 0.30 1.65
C THR A 122 -20.21 -0.44 1.91
N GLU A 123 -21.25 -0.23 1.11
CA GLU A 123 -22.48 -1.02 1.10
C GLU A 123 -22.28 -2.45 0.56
N GLN A 124 -21.16 -2.72 -0.12
CA GLN A 124 -20.78 -4.07 -0.58
C GLN A 124 -20.05 -4.89 0.49
N GLU A 125 -19.79 -4.31 1.66
CA GLU A 125 -19.14 -5.01 2.76
C GLU A 125 -19.92 -6.25 3.20
N GLY A 126 -19.19 -7.33 3.46
CA GLY A 126 -19.78 -8.64 3.77
C GLY A 126 -20.38 -9.37 2.55
N LYS A 127 -20.47 -8.71 1.40
CA LYS A 127 -21.00 -9.24 0.13
C LYS A 127 -19.85 -9.48 -0.87
N ALA A 128 -19.66 -8.51 -1.76
CA ALA A 128 -18.60 -8.54 -2.78
C ALA A 128 -17.24 -8.05 -2.25
N LEU A 129 -17.24 -7.19 -1.24
CA LEU A 129 -16.05 -6.60 -0.63
C LEU A 129 -16.02 -6.91 0.87
N ASP A 130 -14.81 -7.11 1.40
CA ASP A 130 -14.59 -7.25 2.84
C ASP A 130 -13.09 -7.10 3.15
N LEU A 131 -12.74 -6.86 4.41
CA LEU A 131 -11.35 -6.97 4.87
C LEU A 131 -10.96 -8.43 5.03
N CYS A 132 -9.72 -8.77 4.72
CA CYS A 132 -9.13 -10.02 5.17
C CYS A 132 -9.14 -10.09 6.71
N SER A 133 -9.35 -11.27 7.26
CA SER A 133 -9.36 -11.47 8.71
C SER A 133 -8.00 -11.18 9.33
N ASN A 134 -6.93 -11.54 8.63
CA ASN A 134 -5.55 -11.25 8.96
C ASN A 134 -4.94 -10.35 7.89
N PHE A 135 -4.25 -9.29 8.33
CA PHE A 135 -3.59 -8.35 7.42
C PHE A 135 -2.60 -9.03 6.46
N GLY A 136 -1.89 -10.04 6.96
CA GLY A 136 -0.90 -10.79 6.19
C GLY A 136 -1.47 -11.54 4.99
N GLU A 137 -2.75 -11.92 5.01
CA GLU A 137 -3.40 -12.60 3.89
C GLU A 137 -3.33 -11.82 2.57
N ASN A 138 -3.23 -10.49 2.65
CA ASN A 138 -3.06 -9.64 1.47
C ASN A 138 -1.72 -9.86 0.73
N PHE A 139 -0.76 -10.53 1.38
CA PHE A 139 0.62 -10.65 0.89
C PHE A 139 1.10 -12.10 0.85
N MET A 140 0.19 -13.06 0.82
CA MET A 140 0.45 -14.49 0.74
C MET A 140 -0.02 -15.03 -0.59
N ILE A 141 0.82 -15.88 -1.22
CA ILE A 141 0.47 -16.53 -2.50
C ILE A 141 -0.77 -17.43 -2.35
N GLU A 142 -0.95 -18.05 -1.18
CA GLU A 142 -2.06 -18.94 -0.86
C GLU A 142 -3.41 -18.19 -0.88
N SER A 143 -3.37 -16.88 -0.68
CA SER A 143 -4.54 -15.99 -0.70
C SER A 143 -4.74 -15.27 -2.03
N ASP A 144 -3.82 -15.41 -2.98
CA ASP A 144 -3.97 -14.81 -4.30
C ASP A 144 -5.27 -15.28 -4.97
N ASN A 145 -6.00 -14.35 -5.57
CA ASN A 145 -7.30 -14.58 -6.19
C ASN A 145 -8.47 -14.95 -5.25
N ASN A 146 -8.27 -15.02 -3.94
CA ASN A 146 -9.29 -15.49 -3.00
C ASN A 146 -9.78 -14.45 -2.01
N THR A 147 -9.15 -13.27 -1.93
CA THR A 147 -9.53 -12.25 -0.97
C THR A 147 -10.62 -11.32 -1.52
N LYS A 148 -11.61 -10.98 -0.66
CA LYS A 148 -12.61 -9.96 -0.94
C LYS A 148 -12.07 -8.54 -0.72
N GLU A 149 -10.87 -8.41 -0.19
CA GLU A 149 -10.21 -7.12 0.02
C GLU A 149 -9.63 -6.58 -1.28
N SER A 150 -9.25 -7.44 -2.25
CA SER A 150 -8.77 -7.03 -3.56
C SER A 150 -9.91 -6.56 -4.45
N ILE A 151 -9.96 -5.26 -4.73
CA ILE A 151 -10.93 -4.67 -5.66
C ILE A 151 -10.43 -4.79 -7.10
N TRP A 152 -9.12 -4.56 -7.31
CA TRP A 152 -8.48 -4.75 -8.60
C TRP A 152 -7.00 -5.09 -8.41
N GLU A 153 -6.54 -6.07 -9.18
CA GLU A 153 -5.16 -6.55 -9.14
C GLU A 153 -4.66 -7.01 -10.50
N ILE A 154 -3.35 -6.90 -10.71
CA ILE A 154 -2.69 -7.50 -11.87
C ILE A 154 -2.46 -8.99 -11.56
N GLN A 155 -2.94 -9.84 -12.47
CA GLN A 155 -2.77 -11.28 -12.37
C GLN A 155 -1.44 -11.70 -12.96
N TYR A 156 -0.67 -12.45 -12.18
CA TYR A 156 0.56 -13.07 -12.61
C TYR A 156 0.43 -14.60 -12.59
N SER A 157 1.26 -15.28 -13.35
CA SER A 157 1.24 -16.74 -13.45
C SER A 157 2.62 -17.29 -13.78
N ILE A 158 2.83 -18.55 -13.43
CA ILE A 158 4.00 -19.33 -13.80
C ILE A 158 3.55 -20.72 -14.22
N ASN A 159 4.19 -21.29 -15.24
CA ASN A 159 3.85 -22.61 -15.77
C ASN A 159 2.36 -22.77 -16.14
N ASP A 160 1.77 -21.73 -16.74
CA ASP A 160 0.34 -21.66 -17.08
C ASP A 160 -0.01 -22.30 -18.43
N ASN A 161 0.93 -23.06 -19.02
CA ASN A 161 0.83 -23.69 -20.33
C ASN A 161 0.70 -22.70 -21.53
N SER A 162 0.96 -21.42 -21.31
CA SER A 162 1.07 -20.46 -22.40
C SER A 162 2.40 -20.62 -23.13
N SER A 163 2.50 -20.06 -24.34
CA SER A 163 3.73 -20.08 -25.14
C SER A 163 4.91 -19.34 -24.49
N THR A 164 4.63 -18.50 -23.50
CA THR A 164 5.62 -17.73 -22.72
C THR A 164 5.95 -18.37 -21.37
N GLY A 165 5.31 -19.50 -21.01
CA GLY A 165 5.48 -20.17 -19.73
C GLY A 165 4.83 -19.46 -18.54
N GLY A 166 4.13 -18.35 -18.78
CA GLY A 166 3.44 -17.57 -17.77
C GLY A 166 3.68 -16.05 -17.88
N LYS A 167 3.01 -15.30 -17.02
CA LYS A 167 3.14 -13.84 -16.88
C LYS A 167 3.72 -13.53 -15.49
N ILE A 168 5.03 -13.58 -15.39
CA ILE A 168 5.73 -13.37 -14.11
C ILE A 168 5.73 -11.90 -13.67
N ASN A 169 5.70 -11.68 -12.37
CA ASN A 169 5.83 -10.36 -11.75
C ASN A 169 7.30 -9.90 -11.83
N ARG A 170 7.60 -9.10 -12.85
CA ARG A 170 8.96 -8.59 -13.07
C ARG A 170 9.28 -7.39 -12.17
N SER A 171 8.28 -6.72 -11.59
CA SER A 171 8.49 -5.56 -10.70
C SER A 171 9.20 -5.96 -9.41
N GLU A 172 9.01 -7.20 -8.94
CA GLU A 172 9.61 -7.71 -7.70
C GLU A 172 10.94 -8.43 -7.93
N GLY A 173 11.42 -8.53 -9.16
CA GLY A 173 12.61 -9.31 -9.51
C GLY A 173 13.91 -8.83 -8.83
N LEU A 174 14.01 -7.55 -8.47
CA LEU A 174 15.16 -6.98 -7.79
C LEU A 174 15.04 -6.96 -6.26
N ASN A 175 13.86 -7.31 -5.73
CA ASN A 175 13.51 -7.08 -4.33
C ASN A 175 13.76 -8.28 -3.42
N HIS A 176 14.03 -9.47 -3.96
CA HIS A 176 14.34 -10.66 -3.17
C HIS A 176 15.61 -10.47 -2.33
N PRO A 177 15.76 -11.15 -1.19
CA PRO A 177 16.97 -11.13 -0.38
C PRO A 177 18.23 -11.47 -1.19
N TRP A 178 19.36 -10.91 -0.81
CA TRP A 178 20.64 -11.11 -1.45
C TRP A 178 21.28 -12.44 -1.04
N ASN A 179 21.30 -13.44 -1.94
CA ASN A 179 21.94 -14.74 -1.72
C ASN A 179 21.66 -15.37 -0.34
N TRP A 180 20.40 -15.33 0.10
CA TRP A 180 19.99 -15.84 1.40
C TRP A 180 18.75 -16.73 1.26
N GLY A 181 18.71 -17.83 2.04
CA GLY A 181 17.53 -18.69 2.18
C GLY A 181 17.09 -19.45 0.92
N GLY A 182 17.84 -19.40 -0.16
CA GLY A 182 17.46 -19.91 -1.49
C GLY A 182 17.13 -18.82 -2.48
N PHE A 183 17.01 -17.57 -2.03
CA PHE A 183 16.98 -16.41 -2.93
C PHE A 183 18.38 -16.13 -3.50
N GLN A 184 18.43 -15.61 -4.73
CA GLN A 184 19.69 -15.44 -5.45
C GLN A 184 20.06 -13.98 -5.69
N CYS A 185 19.08 -13.10 -5.89
CA CYS A 185 19.27 -11.70 -6.27
C CYS A 185 18.04 -10.87 -5.83
N CYS A 186 18.17 -9.60 -5.68
CA CYS A 186 19.29 -8.70 -5.78
C CYS A 186 19.40 -7.79 -4.57
N GLY A 187 18.51 -7.92 -3.57
CA GLY A 187 18.60 -7.25 -2.29
C GLY A 187 18.22 -5.77 -2.30
N PHE A 188 17.39 -5.32 -3.26
CA PHE A 188 16.86 -3.96 -3.28
C PHE A 188 15.56 -3.85 -2.47
N HIS A 189 14.95 -2.66 -2.45
CA HIS A 189 13.73 -2.34 -1.72
C HIS A 189 13.87 -2.64 -0.22
N HIS A 190 14.80 -1.92 0.42
CA HIS A 190 14.95 -1.93 1.86
C HIS A 190 13.88 -1.06 2.50
N ALA A 191 13.33 -1.52 3.62
CA ALA A 191 12.51 -0.68 4.45
C ALA A 191 13.40 0.32 5.21
N SER A 192 13.07 1.60 5.19
CA SER A 192 13.82 2.61 5.96
C SER A 192 13.63 2.41 7.46
N TYR A 193 14.61 2.84 8.26
CA TYR A 193 14.46 2.85 9.72
C TYR A 193 13.29 3.74 10.16
N THR A 194 13.06 4.85 9.47
CA THR A 194 11.92 5.74 9.69
C THR A 194 10.59 4.99 9.52
N MET A 195 10.47 4.15 8.50
CA MET A 195 9.29 3.31 8.31
C MET A 195 9.16 2.27 9.42
N GLY A 196 10.26 1.58 9.78
CA GLY A 196 10.26 0.64 10.90
C GLY A 196 9.84 1.31 12.22
N ASN A 197 10.34 2.51 12.49
CA ASN A 197 10.01 3.30 13.67
C ASN A 197 8.53 3.72 13.70
N ALA A 198 7.90 3.94 12.54
CA ALA A 198 6.50 4.34 12.47
C ALA A 198 5.53 3.30 13.05
N PHE A 199 5.94 2.04 13.12
CA PHE A 199 5.14 0.97 13.75
C PHE A 199 5.27 0.92 15.28
N LYS A 200 6.15 1.71 15.91
CA LYS A 200 6.25 1.78 17.38
C LYS A 200 4.96 2.33 17.98
N THR A 201 4.57 1.75 19.11
CA THR A 201 3.40 2.18 19.86
C THR A 201 3.79 2.57 21.29
N GLY A 202 3.04 3.50 21.87
CA GLY A 202 3.20 3.92 23.24
C GLY A 202 2.56 2.95 24.24
N GLU A 203 2.68 3.25 25.54
CA GLU A 203 2.07 2.48 26.61
C GLU A 203 0.55 2.35 26.49
N ASN A 204 -0.09 3.33 25.87
CA ASN A 204 -1.53 3.32 25.55
C ASN A 204 -1.90 2.51 24.29
N GLY A 205 -0.92 1.91 23.63
CA GLY A 205 -1.11 1.12 22.40
C GLY A 205 -1.45 1.95 21.15
N LEU A 206 -1.33 3.28 21.22
CA LEU A 206 -1.47 4.17 20.06
C LEU A 206 -0.10 4.44 19.43
N PRO A 207 -0.03 4.82 18.13
CA PRO A 207 1.21 5.24 17.50
C PRO A 207 1.91 6.37 18.27
N LEU A 208 3.23 6.41 18.19
CA LEU A 208 4.02 7.49 18.81
C LEU A 208 3.91 8.83 18.06
N PHE A 209 3.30 8.84 16.88
CA PHE A 209 3.08 10.04 16.07
C PHE A 209 4.36 10.89 15.93
N ASP A 210 4.43 12.01 16.65
CA ASP A 210 5.49 13.01 16.50
C ASP A 210 6.84 12.55 17.03
N THR A 211 6.85 11.58 17.96
CA THR A 211 8.07 11.10 18.63
C THR A 211 8.56 9.73 18.13
N TYR A 212 7.91 9.18 17.11
CA TYR A 212 8.22 7.83 16.61
C TYR A 212 9.67 7.67 16.14
N ASN A 213 10.31 8.75 15.71
CA ASN A 213 11.65 8.74 15.12
C ASN A 213 12.73 9.34 16.07
N ASP A 214 12.39 9.64 17.33
CA ASP A 214 13.35 10.17 18.32
C ASP A 214 14.42 9.13 18.69
N ASP A 215 14.16 7.86 18.41
CA ASP A 215 15.01 6.73 18.73
C ASP A 215 15.00 5.73 17.56
N CYS A 216 16.16 5.33 17.06
CA CYS A 216 16.30 4.64 15.80
C CYS A 216 16.91 3.25 15.95
N TYR A 217 16.43 2.27 15.19
CA TYR A 217 17.00 0.92 15.12
C TYR A 217 18.52 0.91 14.92
N GLY A 218 19.02 1.80 14.05
CA GLY A 218 20.46 1.90 13.71
C GLY A 218 21.36 2.32 14.89
N ASP A 219 20.82 3.00 15.89
CA ASP A 219 21.60 3.47 17.04
C ASP A 219 21.99 2.33 17.98
N TYR A 220 21.22 1.24 17.99
CA TYR A 220 21.38 0.10 18.87
C TYR A 220 22.28 -1.02 18.33
N ILE A 221 22.86 -0.84 17.15
CA ILE A 221 23.75 -1.82 16.51
C ILE A 221 25.18 -1.28 16.33
N LYS A 222 25.54 -0.19 17.02
CA LYS A 222 26.84 0.45 16.88
C LYS A 222 27.88 -0.14 17.83
N LYS A 223 29.10 -0.34 17.33
CA LYS A 223 30.30 -0.56 18.13
C LYS A 223 30.83 0.74 18.70
N ALA A 224 31.82 0.63 19.61
CA ALA A 224 32.48 1.79 20.18
C ALA A 224 33.17 2.70 19.17
N ASP A 225 33.57 2.17 18.02
CA ASP A 225 34.21 2.92 16.92
C ASP A 225 33.19 3.54 15.93
N GLY A 226 31.86 3.35 16.19
CA GLY A 226 30.78 3.86 15.36
C GLY A 226 30.40 2.97 14.18
N SER A 227 31.14 1.88 13.93
CA SER A 227 30.76 0.90 12.90
C SER A 227 29.61 0.02 13.37
N ASP A 228 28.90 -0.63 12.43
CA ASP A 228 27.81 -1.54 12.75
C ASP A 228 28.34 -2.88 13.29
N ASP A 229 27.70 -3.37 14.34
CA ASP A 229 27.95 -4.70 14.89
C ASP A 229 26.99 -5.73 14.30
N ILE A 230 27.47 -6.46 13.29
CA ILE A 230 26.66 -7.48 12.60
C ILE A 230 26.20 -8.60 13.55
N THR A 231 26.96 -8.86 14.63
CA THR A 231 26.56 -9.85 15.64
C THR A 231 25.30 -9.41 16.39
N LEU A 232 25.21 -8.11 16.73
CA LEU A 232 24.01 -7.52 17.35
C LEU A 232 22.83 -7.52 16.36
N VAL A 233 23.10 -7.22 15.08
CA VAL A 233 22.10 -7.24 14.01
C VAL A 233 21.50 -8.65 13.89
N ASP A 234 22.35 -9.69 13.71
CA ASP A 234 21.89 -11.09 13.57
C ASP A 234 21.30 -11.68 14.85
N ALA A 235 21.65 -11.13 16.02
CA ALA A 235 21.01 -11.48 17.29
C ALA A 235 19.61 -10.86 17.45
N GLY A 236 19.11 -10.15 16.42
CA GLY A 236 17.76 -9.59 16.40
C GLY A 236 17.64 -8.22 17.05
N ASN A 237 18.75 -7.49 17.25
CA ASN A 237 18.78 -6.16 17.85
C ASN A 237 17.81 -6.01 19.07
N LYS A 238 17.90 -6.96 20.01
CA LYS A 238 16.99 -7.05 21.17
C LYS A 238 16.93 -5.74 21.97
N ALA A 239 18.06 -5.02 22.09
CA ALA A 239 18.11 -3.76 22.82
C ALA A 239 17.14 -2.71 22.26
N PHE A 240 16.85 -2.74 20.97
CA PHE A 240 15.84 -1.90 20.35
C PHE A 240 14.43 -2.50 20.49
N PHE A 241 14.24 -3.74 20.07
CA PHE A 241 12.90 -4.33 19.99
C PHE A 241 12.28 -4.59 21.39
N ASP A 242 13.06 -4.91 22.40
CA ASP A 242 12.56 -5.11 23.76
C ASP A 242 12.17 -3.80 24.47
N ARG A 243 12.61 -2.65 23.93
CA ARG A 243 12.33 -1.32 24.49
C ARG A 243 10.92 -0.82 24.15
N TYR A 244 10.34 -1.28 23.05
CA TYR A 244 9.09 -0.76 22.50
C TYR A 244 8.03 -1.85 22.35
N THR A 245 6.79 -1.40 22.27
CA THR A 245 5.73 -2.21 21.67
C THR A 245 5.51 -1.78 20.22
N PHE A 246 4.96 -2.69 19.41
CA PHE A 246 4.80 -2.50 17.98
C PHE A 246 3.38 -2.80 17.51
N ASP A 247 2.94 -2.10 16.48
CA ASP A 247 1.78 -2.49 15.70
C ASP A 247 2.09 -3.82 14.97
N PRO A 248 1.20 -4.83 14.99
CA PRO A 248 1.44 -6.12 14.32
C PRO A 248 1.80 -6.02 12.85
N ARG A 249 1.35 -4.97 12.15
CA ARG A 249 1.68 -4.73 10.75
C ARG A 249 3.18 -4.59 10.49
N PHE A 250 3.98 -4.24 11.51
CA PHE A 250 5.45 -4.25 11.38
C PHE A 250 5.92 -5.59 10.80
N SER A 251 5.63 -6.71 11.46
CA SER A 251 6.15 -8.02 11.05
C SER A 251 5.45 -8.63 9.83
N HIS A 252 4.35 -8.04 9.37
CA HIS A 252 3.76 -8.34 8.06
C HIS A 252 4.40 -7.53 6.92
N THR A 253 5.06 -6.43 7.24
CA THR A 253 5.63 -5.48 6.29
C THR A 253 7.15 -5.58 6.22
N ILE A 254 7.79 -5.77 7.37
CA ILE A 254 9.24 -5.70 7.55
C ILE A 254 9.73 -6.98 8.25
N CYS A 255 10.86 -7.49 7.80
CA CYS A 255 11.65 -8.49 8.52
C CYS A 255 13.01 -7.90 8.88
N ALA A 256 13.37 -7.93 10.15
CA ALA A 256 14.71 -7.61 10.62
C ALA A 256 15.53 -8.91 10.77
N PRO A 257 16.88 -8.86 10.59
CA PRO A 257 17.71 -10.01 10.93
C PRO A 257 17.47 -10.49 12.35
N GLY A 258 17.56 -11.82 12.57
CA GLY A 258 17.20 -12.48 13.83
C GLY A 258 15.71 -12.78 13.98
N GLN A 259 14.86 -12.34 13.04
CA GLN A 259 13.42 -12.62 13.06
C GLN A 259 13.02 -13.69 12.05
N PRO A 260 11.91 -14.42 12.28
CA PRO A 260 11.34 -15.37 11.32
C PRO A 260 10.98 -14.69 9.99
N TRP A 261 11.33 -15.35 8.88
CA TRP A 261 10.98 -14.91 7.55
C TRP A 261 9.55 -15.33 7.21
N LYS A 262 8.73 -14.36 6.91
CA LYS A 262 7.40 -14.51 6.28
C LYS A 262 6.63 -15.75 6.77
N TYR A 263 6.40 -15.78 8.10
CA TYR A 263 5.59 -16.77 8.84
C TYR A 263 6.19 -18.17 8.99
N ASP A 264 7.45 -18.39 8.58
CA ASP A 264 8.17 -19.62 8.91
C ASP A 264 9.01 -19.41 10.17
N PRO A 265 8.60 -19.95 11.34
CA PRO A 265 9.29 -19.75 12.61
C PRO A 265 10.69 -20.37 12.68
N TYR A 266 11.04 -21.24 11.71
CA TYR A 266 12.33 -21.93 11.65
C TYR A 266 13.30 -21.30 10.64
N LEU A 267 12.81 -20.44 9.75
CA LEU A 267 13.64 -19.72 8.78
C LEU A 267 13.97 -18.33 9.32
N ILE A 268 15.11 -18.20 9.99
CA ILE A 268 15.52 -16.93 10.61
C ILE A 268 16.30 -16.08 9.60
N PHE A 269 15.83 -14.85 9.38
CA PHE A 269 16.46 -13.91 8.47
C PHE A 269 17.81 -13.44 9.03
N GLU A 270 18.81 -13.29 8.17
CA GLU A 270 20.18 -12.90 8.54
C GLU A 270 20.62 -11.63 7.80
N ALA A 271 21.48 -10.84 8.41
CA ALA A 271 22.02 -9.59 7.85
C ALA A 271 22.65 -9.79 6.47
N ARG A 272 23.26 -10.96 6.19
CA ARG A 272 23.85 -11.28 4.88
C ARG A 272 22.81 -11.30 3.73
N GLY A 273 21.52 -11.46 4.05
CA GLY A 273 20.42 -11.37 3.09
C GLY A 273 20.10 -9.93 2.65
N ILE A 274 20.79 -8.96 3.23
CA ILE A 274 20.64 -7.54 2.94
C ILE A 274 21.88 -7.04 2.17
N ARG A 275 21.64 -6.46 1.01
CA ARG A 275 22.72 -5.88 0.21
C ARG A 275 23.11 -4.51 0.77
N ASN A 276 24.39 -4.30 1.09
CA ASN A 276 24.94 -3.04 1.59
C ASN A 276 24.17 -2.48 2.83
N GLY A 277 23.93 -3.35 3.83
CA GLY A 277 23.17 -2.95 5.04
C GLY A 277 23.76 -1.78 5.81
N VAL A 278 25.10 -1.60 5.76
CA VAL A 278 25.78 -0.44 6.35
C VAL A 278 25.32 0.88 5.72
N GLU A 279 25.05 0.88 4.43
CA GLU A 279 24.67 2.07 3.68
C GLU A 279 23.14 2.29 3.68
N TYR A 280 22.37 1.20 3.52
CA TYR A 280 20.91 1.26 3.29
C TYR A 280 20.06 0.78 4.46
N GLY A 281 20.69 0.32 5.56
CA GLY A 281 20.00 -0.21 6.72
C GLY A 281 19.72 -1.72 6.64
N TYR A 282 19.27 -2.30 7.78
CA TYR A 282 19.10 -3.74 7.95
C TYR A 282 17.64 -4.17 8.04
N LEU A 283 16.70 -3.37 7.59
CA LEU A 283 15.30 -3.74 7.53
C LEU A 283 14.89 -4.13 6.11
N LYS A 284 14.29 -5.30 5.96
CA LYS A 284 13.86 -5.83 4.66
C LYS A 284 12.35 -5.76 4.52
N SER A 285 11.85 -5.14 3.45
CA SER A 285 10.43 -5.24 3.08
C SER A 285 10.09 -6.66 2.65
N VAL A 286 8.94 -7.19 3.09
CA VAL A 286 8.54 -8.58 2.84
C VAL A 286 7.14 -8.75 2.23
N LYS A 287 6.37 -7.67 2.07
CA LYS A 287 4.97 -7.76 1.64
C LYS A 287 4.78 -8.58 0.37
N GLU A 288 5.48 -8.25 -0.69
CA GLU A 288 5.31 -8.86 -2.01
C GLU A 288 6.36 -9.95 -2.32
N LEU A 289 7.02 -10.44 -1.26
CA LEU A 289 8.01 -11.50 -1.38
C LEU A 289 7.46 -12.80 -0.83
N PRO A 290 7.62 -13.94 -1.53
CA PRO A 290 7.17 -15.22 -1.07
C PRO A 290 8.15 -15.87 -0.09
N HIS A 291 7.80 -17.07 0.40
CA HIS A 291 8.76 -17.97 1.02
C HIS A 291 9.77 -18.48 -0.03
N PRO A 292 11.05 -18.69 0.33
CA PRO A 292 12.08 -19.11 -0.65
C PRO A 292 11.81 -20.49 -1.31
N ASN A 293 10.98 -21.32 -0.70
CA ASN A 293 10.56 -22.62 -1.26
C ASN A 293 9.23 -22.56 -1.99
N CYS A 294 8.73 -21.36 -2.32
CA CYS A 294 7.47 -21.19 -3.04
C CYS A 294 7.61 -21.68 -4.50
N ASP A 295 6.66 -22.51 -4.95
CA ASP A 295 6.55 -22.91 -6.36
C ASP A 295 6.20 -21.71 -7.27
N CYS A 296 5.87 -20.55 -6.68
CA CYS A 296 5.64 -19.31 -7.36
C CYS A 296 6.92 -18.57 -7.81
N LEU A 297 8.10 -19.08 -7.46
CA LEU A 297 9.39 -18.51 -7.84
C LEU A 297 9.85 -19.05 -9.19
N LEU A 298 10.36 -18.15 -10.03
CA LEU A 298 11.01 -18.47 -11.31
C LEU A 298 12.37 -17.79 -11.38
N TYR A 299 13.36 -18.54 -11.84
CA TYR A 299 14.67 -18.00 -12.19
C TYR A 299 14.81 -17.92 -13.73
N ASP A 300 14.92 -16.70 -14.25
CA ASP A 300 15.12 -16.40 -15.65
C ASP A 300 16.17 -15.28 -15.79
N GLY A 301 17.43 -15.62 -15.53
CA GLY A 301 18.54 -14.64 -15.38
C GLY A 301 18.47 -13.82 -14.09
N TRP A 302 17.26 -13.56 -13.61
CA TRP A 302 16.91 -12.93 -12.33
C TRP A 302 15.87 -13.80 -11.62
N GLN A 303 15.64 -13.56 -10.35
CA GLN A 303 14.60 -14.26 -9.61
C GLN A 303 13.30 -13.44 -9.60
N PHE A 304 12.22 -14.04 -10.05
CA PHE A 304 10.89 -13.43 -10.12
C PHE A 304 9.89 -14.29 -9.34
N ASN A 305 8.72 -13.76 -9.11
CA ASN A 305 7.60 -14.53 -8.54
C ASN A 305 6.31 -14.31 -9.35
N SER A 306 5.28 -15.05 -9.03
CA SER A 306 3.95 -14.92 -9.66
C SER A 306 2.89 -14.41 -8.70
N MET A 307 3.27 -13.76 -7.60
CA MET A 307 2.32 -13.12 -6.69
C MET A 307 1.62 -11.95 -7.39
N ASN A 308 0.31 -11.86 -7.25
CA ASN A 308 -0.49 -10.80 -7.85
C ASN A 308 -0.18 -9.43 -7.21
N LYS A 309 -0.19 -8.38 -8.04
CA LYS A 309 -0.03 -7.00 -7.57
C LYS A 309 -1.40 -6.36 -7.37
N ARG A 310 -1.77 -6.13 -6.13
CA ARG A 310 -3.02 -5.46 -5.77
C ARG A 310 -2.88 -3.96 -6.00
N LEU A 311 -3.73 -3.40 -6.88
CA LEU A 311 -3.71 -1.99 -7.24
C LEU A 311 -4.71 -1.16 -6.44
N ILE A 312 -5.84 -1.77 -6.06
CA ILE A 312 -6.86 -1.14 -5.22
C ILE A 312 -7.36 -2.17 -4.23
N ARG A 313 -7.29 -1.84 -2.93
CA ARG A 313 -7.80 -2.68 -1.84
C ARG A 313 -8.96 -2.00 -1.11
N TYR A 314 -9.83 -2.81 -0.51
CA TYR A 314 -10.99 -2.31 0.22
C TYR A 314 -10.60 -1.51 1.48
N ASP A 315 -9.49 -1.83 2.13
CA ASP A 315 -8.98 -1.05 3.25
C ASP A 315 -8.63 0.40 2.86
N GLU A 316 -8.19 0.64 1.61
CA GLU A 316 -7.99 1.99 1.07
C GLU A 316 -9.30 2.75 0.98
N VAL A 317 -10.34 2.10 0.44
CA VAL A 317 -11.67 2.70 0.30
C VAL A 317 -12.23 3.12 1.66
N ILE A 318 -12.02 2.31 2.70
CA ILE A 318 -12.42 2.64 4.07
C ILE A 318 -11.71 3.91 4.55
N LEU A 319 -10.40 4.01 4.32
CA LEU A 319 -9.62 5.18 4.74
C LEU A 319 -9.90 6.41 3.88
N TRP A 320 -10.13 6.27 2.57
CA TRP A 320 -10.60 7.38 1.73
C TRP A 320 -11.94 7.93 2.22
N LYS A 321 -12.87 7.05 2.64
CA LYS A 321 -14.13 7.49 3.23
C LYS A 321 -13.92 8.22 4.54
N ALA A 322 -13.00 7.74 5.39
CA ALA A 322 -12.65 8.42 6.63
C ALA A 322 -12.04 9.81 6.35
N GLU A 323 -11.14 9.92 5.39
CA GLU A 323 -10.54 11.19 4.95
C GLU A 323 -11.60 12.20 4.50
N VAL A 324 -12.49 11.77 3.60
CA VAL A 324 -13.59 12.61 3.10
C VAL A 324 -14.49 13.08 4.24
N LEU A 325 -14.85 12.20 5.16
CA LEU A 325 -15.69 12.56 6.32
C LEU A 325 -15.00 13.58 7.24
N ILE A 326 -13.71 13.42 7.50
CA ILE A 326 -12.93 14.37 8.32
C ILE A 326 -12.89 15.74 7.65
N GLN A 327 -12.65 15.80 6.34
CA GLN A 327 -12.61 17.06 5.61
C GLN A 327 -13.99 17.75 5.55
N LEU A 328 -15.06 16.97 5.62
CA LEU A 328 -16.44 17.47 5.71
C LEU A 328 -16.87 17.83 7.15
N ASP A 329 -15.93 17.89 8.11
CA ASP A 329 -16.20 18.16 9.53
C ASP A 329 -17.07 17.08 10.22
N ARG A 330 -16.99 15.83 9.75
CA ARG A 330 -17.73 14.66 10.22
C ARG A 330 -16.79 13.60 10.81
N GLN A 331 -15.78 14.03 11.55
CA GLN A 331 -14.74 13.16 12.11
C GLN A 331 -15.27 12.05 13.03
N ASP A 332 -16.41 12.26 13.69
CA ASP A 332 -17.02 11.23 14.54
C ASP A 332 -17.50 10.02 13.74
N GLU A 333 -17.93 10.24 12.49
CA GLU A 333 -18.30 9.15 11.57
C GLU A 333 -17.06 8.46 10.97
N ALA A 334 -15.93 9.12 10.95
CA ALA A 334 -14.66 8.52 10.51
C ALA A 334 -14.04 7.59 11.56
N LEU A 335 -14.28 7.84 12.85
CA LEU A 335 -13.73 7.05 13.95
C LEU A 335 -13.96 5.53 13.83
N PRO A 336 -15.18 5.03 13.60
CA PRO A 336 -15.41 3.59 13.44
C PRO A 336 -14.71 3.00 12.21
N LEU A 337 -14.52 3.77 11.14
CA LEU A 337 -13.81 3.32 9.93
C LEU A 337 -12.32 3.14 10.22
N ILE A 338 -11.70 4.11 10.85
CA ILE A 338 -10.29 4.07 11.26
C ILE A 338 -10.08 2.93 12.27
N ASN A 339 -10.94 2.81 13.25
CA ASN A 339 -10.87 1.75 14.25
C ASN A 339 -11.09 0.36 13.65
N LYS A 340 -11.83 0.22 12.57
CA LYS A 340 -11.98 -1.04 11.86
C LYS A 340 -10.65 -1.54 11.30
N ILE A 341 -9.87 -0.65 10.68
CA ILE A 341 -8.53 -0.97 10.17
C ILE A 341 -7.60 -1.37 11.33
N ARG A 342 -7.62 -0.62 12.42
CA ARG A 342 -6.82 -0.92 13.62
C ARG A 342 -7.22 -2.24 14.29
N GLN A 343 -8.52 -2.53 14.38
CA GLN A 343 -8.99 -3.79 14.96
C GLN A 343 -8.50 -4.99 14.14
N ARG A 344 -8.56 -4.90 12.80
CA ARG A 344 -7.98 -5.93 11.93
C ARG A 344 -6.48 -6.09 12.19
N ALA A 345 -5.73 -4.98 12.30
CA ALA A 345 -4.30 -5.03 12.60
C ALA A 345 -4.02 -5.68 13.97
N ALA A 346 -4.77 -5.29 15.01
CA ALA A 346 -4.65 -5.87 16.34
C ALA A 346 -4.94 -7.38 16.38
N ASN A 347 -5.82 -7.86 15.52
CA ASN A 347 -6.18 -9.27 15.43
C ASN A 347 -5.21 -10.09 14.55
N SER A 348 -4.27 -9.47 13.84
CA SER A 348 -3.38 -10.11 12.88
C SER A 348 -2.10 -10.67 13.52
N LEU A 349 -2.24 -11.52 14.55
CA LEU A 349 -1.13 -12.05 15.36
C LEU A 349 -0.82 -13.53 15.11
N GLU A 350 -1.73 -14.28 14.48
CA GLU A 350 -1.68 -15.74 14.41
C GLU A 350 -0.36 -16.26 13.85
N ASN A 351 0.12 -15.65 12.77
CA ASN A 351 1.32 -16.07 12.04
C ASN A 351 2.62 -15.39 12.54
N LEU A 352 2.54 -14.54 13.58
CA LEU A 352 3.68 -13.76 14.06
C LEU A 352 4.35 -14.41 15.28
N LYS A 353 4.77 -15.68 15.11
CA LYS A 353 5.34 -16.48 16.19
C LYS A 353 6.74 -17.01 15.83
N THR A 354 7.54 -17.17 16.87
CA THR A 354 8.82 -17.87 16.86
C THR A 354 8.61 -19.40 17.06
N ALA A 355 9.66 -20.18 16.90
CA ALA A 355 9.60 -21.65 16.99
C ALA A 355 9.16 -22.18 18.38
N ASP A 356 9.34 -21.40 19.44
CA ASP A 356 8.88 -21.74 20.80
C ASP A 356 7.43 -21.33 21.08
N GLY A 357 6.76 -20.71 20.08
CA GLY A 357 5.37 -20.26 20.17
C GLY A 357 5.18 -18.86 20.77
N SER A 358 6.24 -18.18 21.17
CA SER A 358 6.17 -16.77 21.59
C SER A 358 5.95 -15.86 20.39
N TYR A 359 5.50 -14.62 20.63
CA TYR A 359 5.42 -13.63 19.57
C TYR A 359 6.80 -13.11 19.18
N ILE A 360 6.97 -12.76 17.89
CA ILE A 360 8.22 -12.21 17.34
C ILE A 360 8.63 -10.91 18.05
N LEU A 361 7.67 -10.05 18.35
CA LEU A 361 7.86 -8.77 19.03
C LEU A 361 6.78 -8.57 20.12
N ASN A 362 6.96 -7.55 20.95
CA ASN A 362 5.94 -7.10 21.87
C ASN A 362 4.87 -6.32 21.12
N TYR A 363 3.77 -6.96 20.72
CA TYR A 363 2.69 -6.31 19.99
C TYR A 363 1.68 -5.64 20.89
N LYS A 364 1.34 -4.39 20.55
CA LYS A 364 0.26 -3.65 21.21
C LYS A 364 -0.36 -2.66 20.23
N CYS A 365 -1.60 -2.87 19.86
CA CYS A 365 -2.36 -2.03 18.93
C CYS A 365 -3.76 -1.80 19.50
N GLU A 366 -3.98 -0.64 20.14
CA GLU A 366 -5.26 -0.28 20.74
C GLU A 366 -6.08 0.60 19.80
N LEU A 367 -7.41 0.50 19.89
CA LEU A 367 -8.34 1.37 19.17
C LEU A 367 -8.27 2.80 19.73
N TYR A 368 -8.61 3.76 18.90
CA TYR A 368 -8.84 5.14 19.37
C TYR A 368 -10.14 5.19 20.18
N LYS A 369 -10.05 5.58 21.42
CA LYS A 369 -11.15 5.63 22.40
C LYS A 369 -11.24 7.06 22.95
N PRO A 370 -12.09 7.94 22.37
CA PRO A 370 -12.26 9.31 22.83
C PRO A 370 -12.52 9.40 24.33
N GLY A 371 -11.84 10.30 25.02
CA GLY A 371 -11.95 10.48 26.49
C GLY A 371 -11.24 9.41 27.31
N VAL A 372 -10.63 8.39 26.69
CA VAL A 372 -9.87 7.31 27.38
C VAL A 372 -8.39 7.39 27.03
N ASN A 373 -8.06 7.25 25.74
CA ASN A 373 -6.66 7.26 25.29
C ASN A 373 -6.35 8.35 24.25
N CYS A 374 -7.35 9.12 23.83
CA CYS A 374 -7.17 10.25 22.93
C CYS A 374 -8.26 11.32 23.12
N THR A 375 -7.98 12.53 22.62
CA THR A 375 -8.98 13.58 22.43
C THR A 375 -9.31 13.64 20.95
N TRP A 376 -10.56 13.30 20.59
CA TRP A 376 -10.96 13.16 19.19
C TRP A 376 -11.41 14.50 18.62
N THR A 377 -10.46 15.27 18.11
CA THR A 377 -10.70 16.49 17.34
C THR A 377 -10.54 16.20 15.84
N LYS A 378 -10.89 17.14 14.97
CA LYS A 378 -10.66 17.02 13.53
C LYS A 378 -9.17 16.81 13.23
N GLU A 379 -8.30 17.59 13.87
CA GLU A 379 -6.84 17.52 13.70
C GLU A 379 -6.29 16.16 14.13
N PHE A 380 -6.77 15.63 15.25
CA PHE A 380 -6.35 14.32 15.72
C PHE A 380 -6.89 13.20 14.83
N ALA A 381 -8.14 13.31 14.38
CA ALA A 381 -8.74 12.35 13.44
C ALA A 381 -7.98 12.31 12.10
N TRP A 382 -7.56 13.48 11.59
CA TRP A 382 -6.72 13.57 10.40
C TRP A 382 -5.39 12.87 10.60
N LYS A 383 -4.69 13.19 11.67
CA LYS A 383 -3.41 12.56 12.02
C LYS A 383 -3.53 11.04 12.20
N ALA A 384 -4.61 10.58 12.83
CA ALA A 384 -4.89 9.17 13.02
C ALA A 384 -5.12 8.47 11.65
N MET A 385 -5.88 9.08 10.77
CA MET A 385 -6.15 8.56 9.40
C MET A 385 -4.87 8.50 8.57
N GLU A 386 -4.06 9.56 8.55
CA GLU A 386 -2.76 9.59 7.87
C GLU A 386 -1.84 8.48 8.39
N TRP A 387 -1.84 8.25 9.71
CA TRP A 387 -1.01 7.20 10.30
C TRP A 387 -1.46 5.81 9.88
N GLU A 388 -2.77 5.56 9.85
CA GLU A 388 -3.30 4.27 9.36
C GLU A 388 -2.96 4.06 7.87
N ASN A 389 -3.01 5.10 7.05
CA ASN A 389 -2.55 5.03 5.66
C ASN A 389 -1.07 4.65 5.57
N ARG A 390 -0.21 5.30 6.34
CA ARG A 390 1.24 4.99 6.39
C ARG A 390 1.51 3.54 6.78
N LEU A 391 0.90 3.04 7.87
CA LEU A 391 1.13 1.68 8.36
C LEU A 391 0.55 0.59 7.46
N ARG A 392 -0.41 0.93 6.60
CA ARG A 392 -1.04 0.04 5.66
C ARG A 392 -0.29 -0.07 4.32
N SER A 393 0.22 1.04 3.81
CA SER A 393 0.68 1.21 2.44
C SER A 393 2.17 1.52 2.34
N GLU A 394 3.02 0.78 3.06
CA GLU A 394 4.48 0.94 2.97
C GLU A 394 4.98 0.82 1.51
N GLU A 395 4.28 0.07 0.68
CA GLU A 395 4.56 -0.04 -0.75
C GLU A 395 4.39 1.28 -1.53
N HIS A 396 3.74 2.28 -0.95
CA HIS A 396 3.48 3.59 -1.55
C HIS A 396 4.17 4.74 -0.79
N THR A 397 5.13 4.47 0.09
CA THR A 397 5.80 5.50 0.91
C THR A 397 6.72 6.44 0.15
N SER A 398 6.70 6.43 -1.16
CA SER A 398 7.31 7.46 -2.02
C SER A 398 6.36 8.62 -2.37
N GLU A 399 5.16 8.65 -1.82
CA GLU A 399 4.19 9.72 -2.05
C GLU A 399 4.12 10.70 -0.87
#